data_90f2c8bb76bab3e49acd9338ae8eafa7
#
_entry.id   90f2c8bb76bab3e49acd9338ae8eafa7
#
_cell.length_a   1.000
_cell.length_b   1.000
_cell.length_c   1.000
_cell.angle_alpha   90.00
_cell.angle_beta   90.00
_cell.angle_gamma   90.00
#
_symmetry.space_group_name_H-M   'P 1'
#
loop_
_entity.id
_entity.type
_entity.pdbx_description
1 polymer ?
#
loop_
_entity_poly.entity_id
_entity_poly.type
_entity_poly.pdbx_seq_one_letter_code
_entity_poly.pdbx_strand_id
1 'polypeptide(L)'
;DHGQPTTVTTTKEGAPDSVEQTTCQDTVQGTTRTTTTTQGEEKETSVIKTDAMGRETENTSKDRKGNILSSTETSYDFMGRAIQTKVTSDGVTQTESKTYDDNGTVATETSASGVKTAYQYDSVNRVVKATESADGTDTVTETSYGYEDAQIHTLNGTKDYQDLSVQTTKTNGRVSEKS
;
A
#
# COMPACT_ATOMS: atom_id res chain seq x y z
N ASP A 1 -29.41 -0.26 8.68
CA ASP A 1 -30.23 0.95 8.48
C ASP A 1 -29.52 1.82 7.45
N HIS A 2 -29.93 1.65 6.18
CA HIS A 2 -29.37 2.39 5.07
C HIS A 2 -29.89 3.84 5.08
N GLY A 3 -28.97 4.81 5.13
CA GLY A 3 -29.27 6.21 4.93
C GLY A 3 -29.73 7.01 6.16
N GLN A 4 -29.88 6.41 7.32
CA GLN A 4 -30.22 7.15 8.55
C GLN A 4 -28.94 7.54 9.31
N PRO A 5 -28.81 8.80 9.75
CA PRO A 5 -27.67 9.22 10.54
C PRO A 5 -27.69 8.56 11.92
N THR A 6 -26.54 8.00 12.31
CA THR A 6 -26.32 7.51 13.68
C THR A 6 -25.55 8.58 14.45
N THR A 7 -26.05 8.96 15.62
CA THR A 7 -25.39 9.95 16.49
C THR A 7 -24.94 9.27 17.77
N VAL A 8 -23.67 9.41 18.11
CA VAL A 8 -23.08 8.99 19.38
C VAL A 8 -22.54 10.21 20.11
N THR A 9 -22.92 10.39 21.37
CA THR A 9 -22.39 11.45 22.21
C THR A 9 -21.54 10.84 23.31
N THR A 10 -20.31 11.29 23.45
CA THR A 10 -19.41 10.88 24.51
C THR A 10 -19.12 12.06 25.43
N THR A 11 -19.44 11.92 26.72
CA THR A 11 -19.21 12.94 27.74
C THR A 11 -18.00 12.57 28.57
N LYS A 12 -17.09 13.52 28.79
CA LYS A 12 -15.95 13.39 29.69
C LYS A 12 -15.91 14.55 30.66
N GLU A 13 -15.80 14.25 31.96
CA GLU A 13 -15.76 15.28 33.01
C GLU A 13 -14.61 16.27 32.77
N GLY A 14 -14.94 17.57 32.75
CA GLY A 14 -13.97 18.65 32.55
C GLY A 14 -13.54 18.91 31.09
N ALA A 15 -14.17 18.26 30.11
CA ALA A 15 -13.97 18.52 28.71
C ALA A 15 -15.29 18.75 27.96
N PRO A 16 -15.30 19.48 26.81
CA PRO A 16 -16.50 19.58 25.98
C PRO A 16 -16.96 18.19 25.53
N ASP A 17 -18.26 17.99 25.44
CA ASP A 17 -18.87 16.78 24.91
C ASP A 17 -18.38 16.54 23.47
N SER A 18 -18.05 15.29 23.15
CA SER A 18 -17.75 14.87 21.79
C SER A 18 -19.00 14.26 21.16
N VAL A 19 -19.42 14.81 20.04
CA VAL A 19 -20.56 14.31 19.27
C VAL A 19 -20.05 13.75 17.96
N GLU A 20 -20.31 12.46 17.72
CA GLU A 20 -20.05 11.79 16.46
C GLU A 20 -21.35 11.53 15.71
N GLN A 21 -21.39 11.96 14.46
CA GLN A 21 -22.52 11.73 13.57
C GLN A 21 -22.04 10.98 12.33
N THR A 22 -22.62 9.82 12.06
CA THR A 22 -22.30 9.02 10.89
C THR A 22 -23.51 8.92 9.96
N THR A 23 -23.28 9.14 8.68
CA THR A 23 -24.26 8.90 7.60
C THR A 23 -23.68 7.92 6.60
N CYS A 24 -24.54 7.05 6.03
CA CYS A 24 -24.18 6.13 4.96
C CYS A 24 -25.10 6.36 3.76
N GLN A 25 -24.51 6.39 2.57
CA GLN A 25 -25.22 6.48 1.30
C GLN A 25 -24.80 5.32 0.43
N ASP A 26 -25.77 4.47 0.07
CA ASP A 26 -25.54 3.31 -0.78
C ASP A 26 -25.99 3.60 -2.21
N THR A 27 -25.15 3.22 -3.17
CA THR A 27 -25.43 3.29 -4.61
C THR A 27 -25.06 1.97 -5.28
N VAL A 28 -25.41 1.81 -6.54
CA VAL A 28 -25.00 0.63 -7.32
C VAL A 28 -23.49 0.58 -7.55
N GLN A 29 -22.77 1.68 -7.40
CA GLN A 29 -21.32 1.76 -7.53
C GLN A 29 -20.58 1.51 -6.21
N GLY A 30 -21.29 1.51 -5.06
CA GLY A 30 -20.70 1.31 -3.74
C GLY A 30 -21.32 2.19 -2.67
N THR A 31 -20.65 2.28 -1.53
CA THR A 31 -21.13 2.99 -0.33
C THR A 31 -20.23 4.19 -0.03
N THR A 32 -20.84 5.31 0.36
CA THR A 32 -20.14 6.45 0.97
C THR A 32 -20.56 6.58 2.42
N ARG A 33 -19.60 6.47 3.33
CA ARG A 33 -19.78 6.72 4.76
C ARG A 33 -19.12 8.04 5.12
N THR A 34 -19.89 8.94 5.73
CA THR A 34 -19.38 10.21 6.24
C THR A 34 -19.55 10.22 7.75
N THR A 35 -18.45 10.37 8.49
CA THR A 35 -18.43 10.52 9.95
C THR A 35 -17.92 11.91 10.28
N THR A 36 -18.70 12.65 11.06
CA THR A 36 -18.35 13.98 11.56
C THR A 36 -18.21 13.92 13.06
N THR A 37 -17.05 14.26 13.57
CA THR A 37 -16.78 14.37 15.01
C THR A 37 -16.68 15.85 15.37
N THR A 38 -17.45 16.27 16.38
CA THR A 38 -17.45 17.65 16.88
C THR A 38 -17.13 17.63 18.36
N GLN A 39 -16.13 18.40 18.79
CA GLN A 39 -15.76 18.58 20.19
C GLN A 39 -15.51 20.07 20.48
N GLY A 40 -16.46 20.73 21.16
CA GLY A 40 -16.40 22.17 21.33
C GLY A 40 -16.48 22.88 19.96
N GLU A 41 -15.46 23.67 19.63
CA GLU A 41 -15.34 24.33 18.33
C GLU A 41 -14.62 23.51 17.25
N GLU A 42 -13.98 22.42 17.66
CA GLU A 42 -13.28 21.53 16.74
C GLU A 42 -14.28 20.62 16.02
N LYS A 43 -14.08 20.50 14.71
CA LYS A 43 -14.87 19.63 13.86
C LYS A 43 -13.96 18.95 12.84
N GLU A 44 -14.04 17.64 12.79
CA GLU A 44 -13.36 16.82 11.80
C GLU A 44 -14.39 15.98 11.04
N THR A 45 -14.18 15.80 9.76
CA THR A 45 -15.05 14.96 8.92
C THR A 45 -14.22 13.92 8.21
N SER A 46 -14.54 12.64 8.41
CA SER A 46 -13.99 11.51 7.68
C SER A 46 -14.99 11.03 6.63
N VAL A 47 -14.53 10.82 5.42
CA VAL A 47 -15.31 10.26 4.30
C VAL A 47 -14.63 9.00 3.79
N ILE A 48 -15.33 7.88 3.88
CA ILE A 48 -14.86 6.60 3.35
C ILE A 48 -15.79 6.18 2.22
N LYS A 49 -15.21 5.90 1.05
CA LYS A 49 -15.94 5.34 -0.08
C LYS A 49 -15.48 3.92 -0.35
N THR A 50 -16.43 3.05 -0.62
CA THR A 50 -16.17 1.69 -1.09
C THR A 50 -16.80 1.49 -2.47
N ASP A 51 -16.24 0.58 -3.24
CA ASP A 51 -16.87 0.14 -4.48
C ASP A 51 -18.01 -0.87 -4.22
N ALA A 52 -18.63 -1.35 -5.30
CA ALA A 52 -19.72 -2.34 -5.23
C ALA A 52 -19.30 -3.68 -4.62
N MET A 53 -18.01 -3.98 -4.52
CA MET A 53 -17.46 -5.16 -3.87
C MET A 53 -17.10 -4.92 -2.39
N GLY A 54 -17.33 -3.69 -1.88
CA GLY A 54 -17.02 -3.30 -0.52
C GLY A 54 -15.54 -2.95 -0.28
N ARG A 55 -14.73 -2.81 -1.33
CA ARG A 55 -13.32 -2.43 -1.21
C ARG A 55 -13.21 -0.91 -1.06
N GLU A 56 -12.36 -0.44 -0.14
CA GLU A 56 -12.14 0.98 0.07
C GLU A 56 -11.42 1.60 -1.13
N THR A 57 -12.07 2.58 -1.76
CA THR A 57 -11.53 3.32 -2.91
C THR A 57 -11.08 4.72 -2.54
N GLU A 58 -11.61 5.28 -1.46
CA GLU A 58 -11.22 6.60 -0.96
C GLU A 58 -11.41 6.64 0.57
N ASN A 59 -10.44 7.27 1.24
CA ASN A 59 -10.52 7.61 2.66
C ASN A 59 -9.97 9.02 2.83
N THR A 60 -10.84 9.97 3.19
CA THR A 60 -10.49 11.40 3.24
C THR A 60 -10.85 11.98 4.60
N SER A 61 -9.90 12.66 5.25
CA SER A 61 -10.11 13.46 6.46
C SER A 61 -10.07 14.95 6.13
N LYS A 62 -11.01 15.72 6.72
CA LYS A 62 -11.19 17.16 6.48
C LYS A 62 -11.28 17.92 7.78
N ASP A 63 -10.74 19.13 7.79
CA ASP A 63 -10.87 20.07 8.88
C ASP A 63 -12.28 20.70 8.95
N ARG A 64 -12.50 21.58 9.95
CA ARG A 64 -13.73 22.32 10.13
C ARG A 64 -14.14 23.17 8.93
N LYS A 65 -13.19 23.65 8.14
CA LYS A 65 -13.41 24.48 6.94
C LYS A 65 -13.65 23.65 5.69
N GLY A 66 -13.51 22.32 5.79
CA GLY A 66 -13.62 21.40 4.67
C GLY A 66 -12.32 21.22 3.89
N ASN A 67 -11.18 21.75 4.36
CA ASN A 67 -9.89 21.48 3.76
C ASN A 67 -9.49 20.03 4.01
N ILE A 68 -8.90 19.41 3.02
CA ILE A 68 -8.38 18.04 3.14
C ILE A 68 -7.13 18.07 4.00
N LEU A 69 -7.16 17.33 5.13
CA LEU A 69 -6.01 17.06 5.98
C LEU A 69 -5.21 15.89 5.42
N SER A 70 -5.92 14.83 5.06
CA SER A 70 -5.34 13.66 4.40
C SER A 70 -6.35 13.01 3.47
N SER A 71 -5.88 12.37 2.41
CA SER A 71 -6.69 11.55 1.53
C SER A 71 -5.88 10.37 1.02
N THR A 72 -6.50 9.19 1.01
CA THR A 72 -5.96 7.99 0.36
C THR A 72 -6.96 7.54 -0.69
N GLU A 73 -6.50 7.40 -1.93
CA GLU A 73 -7.29 6.87 -3.04
C GLU A 73 -6.65 5.58 -3.52
N THR A 74 -7.43 4.51 -3.64
CA THR A 74 -6.95 3.19 -4.13
C THR A 74 -7.75 2.76 -5.35
N SER A 75 -7.05 2.43 -6.42
CA SER A 75 -7.63 1.85 -7.63
C SER A 75 -7.30 0.36 -7.70
N TYR A 76 -8.24 -0.42 -8.21
CA TYR A 76 -8.13 -1.87 -8.30
C TYR A 76 -8.28 -2.34 -9.75
N ASP A 77 -7.64 -3.46 -10.07
CA ASP A 77 -7.91 -4.17 -11.32
C ASP A 77 -9.21 -5.01 -11.21
N PHE A 78 -9.57 -5.65 -12.32
CA PHE A 78 -10.78 -6.48 -12.39
C PHE A 78 -10.72 -7.73 -11.49
N MET A 79 -9.53 -8.17 -11.08
CA MET A 79 -9.32 -9.27 -10.12
C MET A 79 -9.34 -8.80 -8.67
N GLY A 80 -9.45 -7.49 -8.41
CA GLY A 80 -9.50 -6.93 -7.08
C GLY A 80 -8.15 -6.62 -6.45
N ARG A 81 -7.06 -6.64 -7.23
CA ARG A 81 -5.73 -6.31 -6.76
C ARG A 81 -5.51 -4.79 -6.87
N ALA A 82 -4.92 -4.18 -5.85
CA ALA A 82 -4.60 -2.76 -5.88
C ALA A 82 -3.51 -2.47 -6.92
N ILE A 83 -3.83 -1.60 -7.90
CA ILE A 83 -2.92 -1.19 -8.97
C ILE A 83 -2.35 0.21 -8.78
N GLN A 84 -3.00 1.05 -7.99
CA GLN A 84 -2.52 2.39 -7.66
C GLN A 84 -3.02 2.79 -6.28
N THR A 85 -2.15 3.40 -5.49
CA THR A 85 -2.49 4.09 -4.25
C THR A 85 -1.94 5.50 -4.31
N LYS A 86 -2.81 6.48 -4.06
CA LYS A 86 -2.47 7.89 -4.04
C LYS A 86 -2.76 8.44 -2.66
N VAL A 87 -1.74 8.96 -2.00
CA VAL A 87 -1.83 9.55 -0.66
C VAL A 87 -1.56 11.04 -0.76
N THR A 88 -2.47 11.83 -0.24
CA THR A 88 -2.32 13.28 -0.14
C THR A 88 -2.34 13.68 1.33
N SER A 89 -1.33 14.41 1.79
CA SER A 89 -1.24 14.97 3.14
C SER A 89 -0.51 16.31 3.06
N ASP A 90 -1.00 17.30 3.78
CA ASP A 90 -0.42 18.66 3.82
C ASP A 90 -0.21 19.27 2.42
N GLY A 91 -1.10 18.98 1.48
CA GLY A 91 -1.03 19.45 0.10
C GLY A 91 0.01 18.75 -0.78
N VAL A 92 0.74 17.76 -0.24
CA VAL A 92 1.68 16.93 -0.99
C VAL A 92 1.01 15.62 -1.38
N THR A 93 1.10 15.26 -2.64
CA THR A 93 0.56 14.01 -3.16
C THR A 93 1.69 13.06 -3.54
N GLN A 94 1.59 11.83 -3.04
CA GLN A 94 2.47 10.71 -3.38
C GLN A 94 1.64 9.63 -4.07
N THR A 95 2.20 9.01 -5.09
CA THR A 95 1.52 7.96 -5.85
C THR A 95 2.42 6.75 -5.99
N GLU A 96 1.88 5.61 -5.62
CA GLU A 96 2.49 4.30 -5.84
C GLU A 96 1.65 3.51 -6.83
N SER A 97 2.28 2.70 -7.65
CA SER A 97 1.55 1.85 -8.61
C SER A 97 2.18 0.47 -8.76
N LYS A 98 1.35 -0.50 -9.11
CA LYS A 98 1.76 -1.89 -9.34
C LYS A 98 1.11 -2.44 -10.61
N THR A 99 1.85 -3.28 -11.30
CA THR A 99 1.30 -4.15 -12.35
C THR A 99 1.52 -5.59 -11.95
N TYR A 100 0.68 -6.47 -12.45
CA TYR A 100 0.73 -7.89 -12.13
C TYR A 100 0.85 -8.69 -13.42
N ASP A 101 1.52 -9.83 -13.35
CA ASP A 101 1.54 -10.80 -14.43
C ASP A 101 0.29 -11.71 -14.40
N ASP A 102 0.21 -12.61 -15.36
CA ASP A 102 -0.91 -13.54 -15.49
C ASP A 102 -1.00 -14.55 -14.32
N ASN A 103 0.11 -14.80 -13.63
CA ASN A 103 0.14 -15.67 -12.45
C ASN A 103 -0.29 -14.96 -11.16
N GLY A 104 -0.45 -13.63 -11.23
CA GLY A 104 -0.86 -12.81 -10.11
C GLY A 104 0.30 -12.27 -9.26
N THR A 105 1.54 -12.53 -9.64
CA THR A 105 2.71 -11.92 -8.99
C THR A 105 2.92 -10.49 -9.47
N VAL A 106 3.58 -9.65 -8.66
CA VAL A 106 3.85 -8.25 -9.03
C VAL A 106 4.89 -8.20 -10.14
N ALA A 107 4.51 -7.79 -11.34
CA ALA A 107 5.44 -7.64 -12.47
C ALA A 107 6.28 -6.38 -12.33
N THR A 108 5.66 -5.25 -11.97
CA THR A 108 6.36 -3.99 -11.69
C THR A 108 5.71 -3.26 -10.53
N GLU A 109 6.50 -2.50 -9.80
CA GLU A 109 6.00 -1.49 -8.87
C GLU A 109 6.74 -0.18 -9.08
N THR A 110 6.05 0.94 -8.82
CA THR A 110 6.64 2.28 -8.82
C THR A 110 6.35 2.87 -7.45
N SER A 111 7.41 3.23 -6.73
CA SER A 111 7.31 3.86 -5.41
C SER A 111 6.88 5.31 -5.49
N ALA A 112 6.51 5.90 -4.35
CA ALA A 112 6.18 7.32 -4.23
C ALA A 112 7.34 8.25 -4.64
N SER A 113 8.58 7.78 -4.56
CA SER A 113 9.77 8.52 -5.01
C SER A 113 10.06 8.40 -6.51
N GLY A 114 9.21 7.68 -7.27
CA GLY A 114 9.39 7.46 -8.70
C GLY A 114 10.36 6.32 -9.06
N VAL A 115 10.87 5.58 -8.08
CA VAL A 115 11.69 4.38 -8.35
C VAL A 115 10.79 3.27 -8.87
N LYS A 116 11.13 2.77 -10.06
CA LYS A 116 10.44 1.63 -10.68
C LYS A 116 11.26 0.36 -10.47
N THR A 117 10.63 -0.67 -9.91
CA THR A 117 11.19 -2.01 -9.76
C THR A 117 10.44 -2.99 -10.64
N ALA A 118 11.15 -3.76 -11.44
CA ALA A 118 10.62 -4.87 -12.24
C ALA A 118 11.13 -6.19 -11.68
N TYR A 119 10.21 -7.15 -11.53
CA TYR A 119 10.49 -8.45 -10.94
C TYR A 119 10.45 -9.56 -11.99
N GLN A 120 11.28 -10.59 -11.80
CA GLN A 120 11.21 -11.85 -12.50
C GLN A 120 11.11 -12.99 -11.48
N TYR A 121 10.37 -14.01 -11.80
CA TYR A 121 10.05 -15.11 -10.91
C TYR A 121 10.43 -16.46 -11.51
N ASP A 122 10.71 -17.43 -10.66
CA ASP A 122 10.85 -18.83 -11.06
C ASP A 122 9.46 -19.50 -11.19
N SER A 123 9.47 -20.79 -11.55
CA SER A 123 8.25 -21.59 -11.75
C SER A 123 7.41 -21.81 -10.50
N VAL A 124 7.93 -21.50 -9.31
CA VAL A 124 7.24 -21.61 -8.02
C VAL A 124 6.97 -20.23 -7.39
N ASN A 125 7.02 -19.18 -8.22
CA ASN A 125 6.73 -17.79 -7.85
C ASN A 125 7.70 -17.17 -6.82
N ARG A 126 8.96 -17.62 -6.78
CA ARG A 126 10.02 -16.95 -6.01
C ARG A 126 10.70 -15.91 -6.89
N VAL A 127 11.02 -14.75 -6.34
CA VAL A 127 11.74 -13.69 -7.07
C VAL A 127 13.15 -14.17 -7.39
N VAL A 128 13.52 -14.23 -8.68
CA VAL A 128 14.88 -14.54 -9.13
C VAL A 128 15.65 -13.30 -9.57
N LYS A 129 14.95 -12.21 -9.86
CA LYS A 129 15.58 -10.95 -10.25
C LYS A 129 14.68 -9.77 -9.92
N ALA A 130 15.27 -8.72 -9.37
CA ALA A 130 14.67 -7.40 -9.24
C ALA A 130 15.55 -6.38 -9.97
N THR A 131 14.96 -5.53 -10.79
CA THR A 131 15.65 -4.45 -11.50
C THR A 131 15.05 -3.13 -11.11
N GLU A 132 15.83 -2.27 -10.49
CA GLU A 132 15.41 -0.94 -10.05
C GLU A 132 15.97 0.14 -10.98
N SER A 133 15.12 1.10 -11.33
CA SER A 133 15.50 2.30 -12.07
C SER A 133 14.74 3.49 -11.49
N ALA A 134 15.43 4.60 -11.26
CA ALA A 134 14.81 5.86 -10.86
C ALA A 134 14.52 6.71 -12.10
N ASP A 135 13.37 7.40 -12.09
CA ASP A 135 12.99 8.30 -13.18
C ASP A 135 14.03 9.42 -13.36
N GLY A 136 14.41 9.68 -14.61
CA GLY A 136 15.41 10.70 -14.95
C GLY A 136 16.87 10.33 -14.62
N THR A 137 17.16 9.06 -14.30
CA THR A 137 18.54 8.58 -14.08
C THR A 137 18.88 7.41 -15.02
N ASP A 138 20.15 7.33 -15.43
CA ASP A 138 20.69 6.19 -16.18
C ASP A 138 21.17 5.06 -15.26
N THR A 139 20.95 5.21 -13.93
CA THR A 139 21.38 4.23 -12.95
C THR A 139 20.37 3.09 -12.85
N VAL A 140 20.82 1.90 -13.12
CA VAL A 140 20.02 0.67 -12.97
C VAL A 140 20.71 -0.23 -11.94
N THR A 141 19.96 -0.59 -10.91
CA THR A 141 20.37 -1.59 -9.92
C THR A 141 19.65 -2.90 -10.20
N GLU A 142 20.42 -3.95 -10.41
CA GLU A 142 19.92 -5.30 -10.62
C GLU A 142 20.31 -6.17 -9.45
N THR A 143 19.32 -6.79 -8.80
CA THR A 143 19.52 -7.77 -7.75
C THR A 143 19.04 -9.13 -8.25
N SER A 144 19.92 -10.10 -8.26
CA SER A 144 19.60 -11.48 -8.63
C SER A 144 19.60 -12.36 -7.39
N TYR A 145 18.63 -13.25 -7.30
CA TYR A 145 18.47 -14.23 -6.23
C TYR A 145 18.65 -15.64 -6.79
N GLY A 146 19.53 -16.41 -6.19
CA GLY A 146 19.68 -17.84 -6.46
C GLY A 146 19.11 -18.63 -5.29
N TYR A 147 18.44 -19.73 -5.57
CA TYR A 147 17.92 -20.65 -4.56
C TYR A 147 18.57 -22.01 -4.81
N GLU A 148 19.45 -22.41 -3.91
CA GLU A 148 20.25 -23.62 -4.05
C GLU A 148 20.16 -24.47 -2.77
N ASP A 149 20.22 -25.78 -2.96
CA ASP A 149 20.45 -26.69 -1.84
C ASP A 149 21.94 -26.71 -1.53
N ALA A 150 22.29 -26.57 -0.28
CA ALA A 150 23.68 -26.55 0.15
C ALA A 150 23.96 -27.55 1.29
N GLN A 151 25.12 -28.17 1.22
CA GLN A 151 25.66 -28.99 2.30
C GLN A 151 26.76 -28.18 3.02
N ILE A 152 26.58 -27.96 4.30
CA ILE A 152 27.62 -27.32 5.12
C ILE A 152 28.29 -28.37 5.99
N HIS A 153 29.58 -28.56 5.77
CA HIS A 153 30.42 -29.42 6.61
C HIS A 153 30.86 -28.68 7.87
N THR A 154 30.49 -29.21 9.01
CA THR A 154 30.88 -28.68 10.31
C THR A 154 31.73 -29.71 11.05
N LEU A 155 32.42 -29.30 12.13
CA LEU A 155 33.14 -30.20 13.03
C LEU A 155 32.28 -31.33 13.61
N ASN A 156 30.98 -31.15 13.68
CA ASN A 156 29.99 -32.08 14.23
C ASN A 156 29.20 -32.85 13.19
N GLY A 157 29.60 -32.79 11.91
CA GLY A 157 28.95 -33.48 10.79
C GLY A 157 28.52 -32.54 9.67
N THR A 158 27.79 -33.10 8.69
CA THR A 158 27.23 -32.36 7.56
C THR A 158 25.79 -31.97 7.89
N LYS A 159 25.43 -30.74 7.59
CA LYS A 159 24.03 -30.26 7.61
C LYS A 159 23.59 -29.93 6.19
N ASP A 160 22.45 -30.46 5.83
CA ASP A 160 21.78 -30.15 4.56
C ASP A 160 20.86 -28.94 4.78
N TYR A 161 21.00 -27.95 3.92
CA TYR A 161 20.11 -26.79 3.85
C TYR A 161 19.41 -26.82 2.49
N GLN A 162 18.08 -26.70 2.51
CA GLN A 162 17.28 -26.58 1.32
C GLN A 162 16.88 -25.12 1.12
N ASP A 163 16.76 -24.71 -0.14
CA ASP A 163 16.35 -23.34 -0.53
C ASP A 163 17.22 -22.23 0.08
N LEU A 164 18.53 -22.43 0.12
CA LEU A 164 19.45 -21.38 0.53
C LEU A 164 19.41 -20.24 -0.50
N SER A 165 19.10 -19.02 -0.07
CA SER A 165 19.08 -17.87 -0.97
C SER A 165 20.49 -17.25 -1.10
N VAL A 166 20.93 -17.01 -2.32
CA VAL A 166 22.13 -16.23 -2.64
C VAL A 166 21.70 -14.96 -3.35
N GLN A 167 22.07 -13.82 -2.78
CA GLN A 167 21.77 -12.51 -3.35
C GLN A 167 23.03 -11.93 -4.02
N THR A 168 22.89 -11.43 -5.25
CA THR A 168 23.94 -10.70 -5.93
C THR A 168 23.38 -9.40 -6.46
N THR A 169 23.91 -8.26 -6.00
CA THR A 169 23.50 -6.92 -6.45
C THR A 169 24.54 -6.32 -7.38
N LYS A 170 24.09 -5.78 -8.51
CA LYS A 170 24.89 -5.05 -9.49
C LYS A 170 24.30 -3.70 -9.73
N THR A 171 25.13 -2.67 -9.74
CA THR A 171 24.74 -1.32 -10.15
C THR A 171 25.49 -0.99 -11.44
N ASN A 172 24.74 -0.63 -12.50
CA ASN A 172 25.28 -0.39 -13.84
C ASN A 172 26.22 -1.52 -14.31
N GLY A 173 25.83 -2.78 -14.06
CA GLY A 173 26.57 -3.97 -14.45
C GLY A 173 27.77 -4.34 -13.56
N ARG A 174 28.12 -3.53 -12.55
CA ARG A 174 29.19 -3.84 -11.59
C ARG A 174 28.61 -4.49 -10.34
N VAL A 175 29.22 -5.59 -9.88
CA VAL A 175 28.85 -6.24 -8.62
C VAL A 175 29.21 -5.29 -7.47
N SER A 176 28.20 -4.89 -6.71
CA SER A 176 28.35 -4.03 -5.53
C SER A 176 28.27 -4.83 -4.23
N GLU A 177 27.52 -5.93 -4.22
CA GLU A 177 27.30 -6.75 -3.04
C GLU A 177 26.99 -8.19 -3.44
N LYS A 178 27.47 -9.14 -2.61
CA LYS A 178 27.12 -10.55 -2.70
C LYS A 178 27.00 -11.10 -1.28
N SER A 179 25.88 -11.65 -0.92
CA SER A 179 25.61 -12.27 0.39
C SER A 179 24.91 -13.62 0.23
#